data_da34a73bc3a85a5fe724409e42676172
#
_entry.id   da34a73bc3a85a5fe724409e42676172
#
_cell.length_a   1.000
_cell.length_b   1.000
_cell.length_c   1.000
_cell.angle_alpha   90.00
_cell.angle_beta   90.00
_cell.angle_gamma   90.00
#
_symmetry.space_group_name_H-M   'P 1'
#
loop_
_entity.id
_entity.type
_entity.pdbx_description
1 polymer ?
#
loop_
_entity_poly.entity_id
_entity_poly.type
_entity_poly.pdbx_seq_one_letter_code
_entity_poly.pdbx_strand_id
1 'polypeptide(L)'
;MLEIHDDAVEPLKGMGALRITALEADDGVELQIDDATEPEEGDEVVERDGARVFLDSVAAEVLADQVLGVDAHGDHFHFTFDDQPA
;
A
#
# COMPACT_ATOMS: atom_id res chain seq x y z
N MET A 1 8.04 1.68 -8.80
CA MET A 1 7.80 1.09 -7.48
C MET A 1 6.93 2.02 -6.64
N LEU A 2 5.96 1.45 -5.96
CA LEU A 2 5.12 2.23 -5.04
C LEU A 2 6.00 2.95 -4.02
N GLU A 3 5.67 4.21 -3.73
CA GLU A 3 6.34 4.96 -2.68
C GLU A 3 5.44 5.08 -1.46
N ILE A 4 6.03 5.11 -0.28
CA ILE A 4 5.31 5.33 0.97
C ILE A 4 5.54 6.79 1.38
N HIS A 5 4.45 7.55 1.50
CA HIS A 5 4.52 8.94 1.92
C HIS A 5 4.88 9.03 3.42
N ASP A 6 5.52 10.10 3.82
CA ASP A 6 5.90 10.31 5.23
C ASP A 6 4.72 10.14 6.18
N ASP A 7 3.54 10.63 5.80
CA ASP A 7 2.33 10.57 6.62
C ASP A 7 1.85 9.14 6.89
N ALA A 8 2.23 8.20 6.01
CA ALA A 8 1.80 6.81 6.15
C ALA A 8 2.76 5.98 7.00
N VAL A 9 3.97 6.47 7.25
CA VAL A 9 5.01 5.69 7.96
C VAL A 9 4.53 5.29 9.35
N GLU A 10 4.10 6.24 10.16
CA GLU A 10 3.69 5.95 11.54
C GLU A 10 2.47 5.03 11.62
N PRO A 11 1.39 5.26 10.87
CA PRO A 11 0.25 4.33 10.87
C PRO A 11 0.64 2.93 10.44
N LEU A 12 1.48 2.78 9.42
CA LEU A 12 1.93 1.46 8.96
C LEU A 12 2.78 0.75 10.01
N LYS A 13 3.67 1.48 10.68
CA LYS A 13 4.48 0.91 11.75
C LYS A 13 3.61 0.41 12.89
N GLY A 14 2.57 1.15 13.23
CA GLY A 14 1.63 0.76 14.27
C GLY A 14 0.85 -0.50 13.93
N MET A 15 0.61 -0.75 12.66
CA MET A 15 -0.08 -1.94 12.18
C MET A 15 0.85 -3.15 11.99
N GLY A 16 2.15 -2.93 11.94
CA GLY A 16 3.14 -3.94 11.62
C GLY A 16 3.47 -3.97 10.14
N ALA A 17 2.55 -4.41 9.32
CA ALA A 17 2.71 -4.40 7.87
C ALA A 17 1.34 -4.45 7.20
N LEU A 18 1.31 -4.11 5.92
CA LEU A 18 0.09 -4.05 5.13
C LEU A 18 0.31 -4.86 3.85
N ARG A 19 -0.70 -5.62 3.44
CA ARG A 19 -0.66 -6.32 2.17
C ARG A 19 -1.73 -5.77 1.24
N ILE A 20 -1.33 -5.44 0.03
CA ILE A 20 -2.23 -4.94 -1.00
C ILE A 20 -2.31 -5.96 -2.12
N THR A 21 -3.51 -6.40 -2.41
CA THR A 21 -3.80 -7.36 -3.47
C THR A 21 -4.65 -6.69 -4.52
N ALA A 22 -4.34 -6.91 -5.79
CA ALA A 22 -5.16 -6.41 -6.89
C ALA A 22 -6.04 -7.55 -7.41
N LEU A 23 -7.34 -7.27 -7.51
CA LEU A 23 -8.33 -8.21 -8.03
C LEU A 23 -8.92 -7.67 -9.30
N GLU A 24 -8.99 -8.49 -10.35
CA GLU A 24 -9.60 -8.08 -11.60
C GLU A 24 -11.13 -8.05 -11.46
N ALA A 25 -11.71 -6.97 -11.93
CA ALA A 25 -13.15 -6.77 -11.95
C ALA A 25 -13.59 -6.43 -13.38
N ASP A 26 -14.91 -6.49 -13.65
CA ASP A 26 -15.44 -6.26 -14.99
C ASP A 26 -15.07 -4.89 -15.56
N ASP A 27 -14.93 -3.88 -14.72
CA ASP A 27 -14.68 -2.51 -15.13
C ASP A 27 -13.32 -2.00 -14.66
N GLY A 28 -12.38 -2.89 -14.36
CA GLY A 28 -11.03 -2.49 -13.96
C GLY A 28 -10.44 -3.39 -12.91
N VAL A 29 -9.69 -2.79 -12.00
CA VAL A 29 -9.00 -3.50 -10.94
C VAL A 29 -9.44 -2.95 -9.59
N GLU A 30 -9.77 -3.84 -8.67
CA GLU A 30 -10.04 -3.49 -7.28
C GLU A 30 -8.82 -3.78 -6.42
N LEU A 31 -8.54 -2.89 -5.49
CA LEU A 31 -7.44 -3.09 -4.55
C LEU A 31 -8.01 -3.52 -3.22
N GLN A 32 -7.46 -4.59 -2.67
CA GLN A 32 -7.82 -5.09 -1.35
C GLN A 32 -6.65 -4.87 -0.41
N ILE A 33 -6.93 -4.30 0.75
CA ILE A 33 -5.90 -3.97 1.74
C ILE A 33 -6.17 -4.77 3.01
N ASP A 34 -5.19 -5.55 3.44
CA ASP A 34 -5.29 -6.40 4.63
C ASP A 34 -4.07 -6.23 5.51
N ASP A 35 -4.22 -6.54 6.79
CA ASP A 35 -3.09 -6.64 7.71
C ASP A 35 -2.25 -7.86 7.33
N ALA A 36 -0.94 -7.74 7.48
CA ALA A 36 -0.03 -8.85 7.18
C ALA A 36 1.17 -8.79 8.10
N THR A 37 1.78 -9.94 8.35
CA THR A 37 3.00 -10.03 9.14
C THR A 37 4.19 -10.48 8.31
N GLU A 38 3.92 -11.15 7.19
CA GLU A 38 4.96 -11.68 6.31
C GLU A 38 4.52 -11.54 4.86
N PRO A 39 5.47 -11.32 3.94
CA PRO A 39 5.13 -11.35 2.52
C PRO A 39 4.86 -12.78 2.07
N GLU A 40 4.05 -12.92 1.05
CA GLU A 40 3.85 -14.21 0.39
C GLU A 40 4.84 -14.34 -0.76
N GLU A 41 5.02 -15.57 -1.23
CA GLU A 41 5.92 -15.83 -2.35
C GLU A 41 5.50 -14.98 -3.56
N GLY A 42 6.47 -14.30 -4.14
CA GLY A 42 6.21 -13.44 -5.30
C GLY A 42 5.80 -12.03 -4.95
N ASP A 43 5.57 -11.73 -3.67
CA ASP A 43 5.22 -10.36 -3.28
C ASP A 43 6.42 -9.43 -3.43
N GLU A 44 6.13 -8.19 -3.86
CA GLU A 44 7.10 -7.12 -3.80
C GLU A 44 7.02 -6.46 -2.42
N VAL A 45 8.17 -6.25 -1.80
CA VAL A 45 8.22 -5.61 -0.48
C VAL A 45 8.68 -4.17 -0.66
N VAL A 46 7.87 -3.22 -0.17
CA VAL A 46 8.22 -1.82 -0.14
C VAL A 46 8.39 -1.42 1.33
N GLU A 47 9.53 -0.82 1.65
CA GLU A 47 9.83 -0.46 3.03
C GLU A 47 10.34 0.97 3.09
N ARG A 48 9.90 1.69 4.12
CA ARG A 48 10.40 3.03 4.41
C ARG A 48 10.35 3.26 5.91
N ASP A 49 11.51 3.54 6.51
CA ASP A 49 11.64 3.90 7.94
C ASP A 49 10.92 2.91 8.88
N GLY A 50 10.92 1.63 8.54
CA GLY A 50 10.27 0.59 9.31
C GLY A 50 8.85 0.28 8.91
N ALA A 51 8.24 1.11 8.07
CA ALA A 51 6.93 0.83 7.51
C ALA A 51 7.09 -0.16 6.35
N ARG A 52 6.23 -1.16 6.28
CA ARG A 52 6.32 -2.21 5.25
C ARG A 52 4.99 -2.39 4.55
N VAL A 53 5.06 -2.56 3.24
CA VAL A 53 3.90 -2.87 2.42
C VAL A 53 4.27 -4.02 1.49
N PHE A 54 3.43 -5.03 1.45
CA PHE A 54 3.60 -6.19 0.58
C PHE A 54 2.59 -6.09 -0.57
N LEU A 55 3.07 -6.25 -1.80
CA LEU A 55 2.23 -6.12 -3.00
C LEU A 55 2.29 -7.41 -3.78
N ASP A 56 1.13 -7.94 -4.20
CA ASP A 56 1.18 -9.04 -5.15
C ASP A 56 1.66 -8.50 -6.50
N SER A 57 1.95 -9.38 -7.46
CA SER A 57 2.54 -8.98 -8.73
C SER A 57 1.67 -7.99 -9.52
N VAL A 58 0.36 -8.16 -9.47
CA VAL A 58 -0.56 -7.26 -10.18
C VAL A 58 -0.64 -5.91 -9.47
N ALA A 59 -0.75 -5.91 -8.15
CA ALA A 59 -0.76 -4.68 -7.37
C ALA A 59 0.53 -3.89 -7.57
N ALA A 60 1.67 -4.57 -7.62
CA ALA A 60 2.96 -3.92 -7.84
C ALA A 60 3.00 -3.19 -9.19
N GLU A 61 2.42 -3.79 -10.23
CA GLU A 61 2.33 -3.13 -11.54
C GLU A 61 1.36 -1.95 -11.54
N VAL A 62 0.18 -2.16 -10.98
CA VAL A 62 -0.88 -1.13 -10.97
C VAL A 62 -0.43 0.09 -10.16
N LEU A 63 0.31 -0.12 -9.09
CA LEU A 63 0.70 0.93 -8.17
C LEU A 63 2.14 1.42 -8.38
N ALA A 64 2.79 1.01 -9.47
CA ALA A 64 4.19 1.35 -9.72
C ALA A 64 4.46 2.86 -9.72
N ASP A 65 3.49 3.66 -10.17
CA ASP A 65 3.64 5.11 -10.27
C ASP A 65 2.87 5.86 -9.17
N GLN A 66 2.51 5.17 -8.09
CA GLN A 66 1.67 5.75 -7.06
C GLN A 66 2.43 5.99 -5.76
N VAL A 67 1.89 6.89 -4.94
CA VAL A 67 2.36 7.16 -3.58
C VAL A 67 1.25 6.74 -2.62
N LEU A 68 1.59 5.90 -1.65
CA LEU A 68 0.67 5.51 -0.58
C LEU A 68 0.72 6.56 0.52
N GLY A 69 -0.41 7.21 0.77
CA GLY A 69 -0.55 8.19 1.82
C GLY A 69 -1.65 7.82 2.78
N VAL A 70 -1.89 8.71 3.73
CA VAL A 70 -2.95 8.54 4.74
C VAL A 70 -3.72 9.84 4.83
N ASP A 71 -5.04 9.72 4.88
CA ASP A 71 -5.93 10.83 5.12
C ASP A 71 -6.67 10.56 6.43
N ALA A 72 -6.53 11.45 7.40
CA ALA A 72 -7.09 11.27 8.72
C ALA A 72 -8.31 12.15 8.93
N HIS A 73 -9.39 11.56 9.47
CA HIS A 73 -10.63 12.25 9.77
C HIS A 73 -11.08 11.89 11.19
N GLY A 74 -10.82 12.76 12.14
CA GLY A 74 -11.16 12.50 13.53
C GLY A 74 -10.45 11.26 14.06
N ASP A 75 -11.22 10.24 14.45
CA ASP A 75 -10.68 8.98 14.99
C ASP A 75 -10.34 7.97 13.89
N HIS A 76 -10.64 8.31 12.63
CA HIS A 76 -10.49 7.40 11.52
C HIS A 76 -9.39 7.86 10.59
N PHE A 77 -8.75 6.90 9.95
CA PHE A 77 -7.87 7.21 8.83
C PHE A 77 -8.09 6.18 7.72
N HIS A 78 -7.77 6.57 6.51
CA HIS A 78 -7.78 5.64 5.39
C HIS A 78 -6.57 5.91 4.50
N PHE A 79 -6.18 4.89 3.76
CA PHE A 79 -5.03 4.99 2.86
C PHE A 79 -5.46 5.58 1.54
N THR A 80 -4.59 6.39 0.97
CA THR A 80 -4.82 7.03 -0.33
C THR A 80 -3.71 6.67 -1.30
N PHE A 81 -4.03 6.71 -2.57
CA PHE A 81 -3.05 6.48 -3.64
C PHE A 81 -3.07 7.67 -4.58
N ASP A 82 -1.94 8.33 -4.72
CA ASP A 82 -1.77 9.49 -5.58
C ASP A 82 -0.63 9.25 -6.56
N ASP A 83 -0.62 9.99 -7.66
CA ASP A 83 0.46 9.89 -8.64
C ASP A 83 1.77 10.39 -8.04
N GLN A 84 2.87 9.71 -8.35
CA GLN A 84 4.19 10.16 -7.95
C GLN A 84 4.50 11.48 -8.64
N PRO A 85 5.21 12.40 -7.96
CA PRO A 85 5.61 13.65 -8.59
C PRO A 85 6.58 13.39 -9.76
N ALA A 86 6.46 14.22 -10.77
CA ALA A 86 7.27 14.11 -11.98
C ALA A 86 8.73 14.51 -11.71
#